data_9cf3dd26cd1c32a319eb3760fb017a95
#
_entry.id   9cf3dd26cd1c32a319eb3760fb017a95
#
_cell.length_a   1.000
_cell.length_b   1.000
_cell.length_c   1.000
_cell.angle_alpha   90.00
_cell.angle_beta   90.00
_cell.angle_gamma   90.00
#
_symmetry.space_group_name_H-M   'P 1'
#
loop_
_entity.id
_entity.type
_entity.pdbx_description
1 polymer ?
#
loop_
_entity_poly.entity_id
_entity_poly.type
_entity_poly.pdbx_seq_one_letter_code
_entity_poly.pdbx_strand_id
1 'polypeptide(L)'
;EAGYKDVDGDGLRENKDGSKLQINFAARTRDAANESLVQQYLLWWKEIGLDVQLYTGRTIESNNFYEKVQADDPEIDVFSAGWGVGYDPNPANLFGETAKFNFSRYVNEEGTNIIKKISSTEAFDEAKNVEFYKEWQAYAKDKAFLIPTLVGDSVTAVNKRVKYYDTSIATKDSKAQLYQLEVTSDTPAK
;
A
#
# COMPACT_ATOMS: atom_id res chain seq x y z
N GLU A 1 -16.49 19.47 -1.10
CA GLU A 1 -15.32 19.98 -1.84
C GLU A 1 -14.34 20.65 -0.87
N ALA A 2 -13.05 20.33 -0.93
CA ALA A 2 -12.04 20.75 0.04
C ALA A 2 -11.69 22.26 -0.05
N GLY A 3 -12.10 22.95 -1.11
CA GLY A 3 -11.93 24.40 -1.28
C GLY A 3 -10.62 24.85 -1.94
N TYR A 4 -9.79 23.93 -2.39
CA TYR A 4 -8.59 24.24 -3.18
C TYR A 4 -8.98 24.55 -4.64
N LYS A 5 -8.53 25.68 -5.17
CA LYS A 5 -8.91 26.16 -6.51
C LYS A 5 -7.68 26.71 -7.21
N ASP A 6 -7.66 26.65 -8.53
CA ASP A 6 -6.77 27.44 -9.37
C ASP A 6 -7.26 28.89 -9.37
N VAL A 7 -6.51 29.78 -8.74
CA VAL A 7 -6.89 31.20 -8.58
C VAL A 7 -6.08 32.13 -9.48
N ASP A 8 -4.94 31.71 -10.00
CA ASP A 8 -4.10 32.51 -10.90
C ASP A 8 -4.18 32.07 -12.37
N GLY A 9 -4.83 30.92 -12.65
CA GLY A 9 -5.09 30.44 -13.99
C GLY A 9 -3.94 29.63 -14.61
N ASP A 10 -2.98 29.15 -13.80
CA ASP A 10 -1.84 28.36 -14.26
C ASP A 10 -2.18 26.86 -14.45
N GLY A 11 -3.39 26.45 -14.07
CA GLY A 11 -3.91 25.09 -14.15
C GLY A 11 -3.63 24.25 -12.90
N LEU A 12 -3.01 24.81 -11.88
CA LEU A 12 -2.73 24.18 -10.59
C LEU A 12 -3.63 24.80 -9.50
N ARG A 13 -3.78 24.09 -8.41
CA ARG A 13 -4.61 24.53 -7.28
C ARG A 13 -3.74 25.14 -6.19
N GLU A 14 -4.17 26.25 -5.64
CA GLU A 14 -3.55 26.90 -4.51
C GLU A 14 -4.17 26.47 -3.19
N ASN A 15 -3.44 26.76 -2.11
CA ASN A 15 -3.94 26.74 -0.74
C ASN A 15 -5.11 27.73 -0.58
N LYS A 16 -5.89 27.57 0.48
CA LYS A 16 -7.06 28.43 0.75
C LYS A 16 -6.72 29.90 0.95
N ASP A 17 -5.47 30.20 1.30
CA ASP A 17 -4.93 31.55 1.45
C ASP A 17 -4.34 32.12 0.14
N GLY A 18 -4.40 31.36 -0.96
CA GLY A 18 -3.86 31.73 -2.27
C GLY A 18 -2.36 31.45 -2.42
N SER A 19 -1.70 30.87 -1.44
CA SER A 19 -0.31 30.44 -1.57
C SER A 19 -0.21 29.16 -2.40
N LYS A 20 0.95 28.93 -3.03
CA LYS A 20 1.20 27.75 -3.87
C LYS A 20 1.05 26.46 -3.08
N LEU A 21 0.22 25.55 -3.59
CA LEU A 21 0.08 24.19 -3.06
C LEU A 21 1.05 23.25 -3.78
N GLN A 22 2.15 22.91 -3.13
CA GLN A 22 3.10 21.93 -3.62
C GLN A 22 3.09 20.72 -2.69
N ILE A 23 3.06 19.51 -3.26
CA ILE A 23 3.00 18.25 -2.52
C ILE A 23 4.25 17.43 -2.85
N ASN A 24 5.00 17.06 -1.83
CA ASN A 24 6.19 16.23 -1.94
C ASN A 24 5.85 14.74 -1.79
N PHE A 25 6.06 13.99 -2.85
CA PHE A 25 5.77 12.56 -2.93
C PHE A 25 7.03 11.73 -2.82
N ALA A 26 7.13 10.89 -1.80
CA ALA A 26 8.20 9.92 -1.65
C ALA A 26 7.81 8.57 -2.26
N ALA A 27 8.58 8.11 -3.23
CA ALA A 27 8.42 6.82 -3.88
C ALA A 27 9.75 6.04 -3.90
N ARG A 28 9.69 4.71 -3.74
CA ARG A 28 10.89 3.87 -3.76
C ARG A 28 11.34 3.56 -5.18
N THR A 29 12.65 3.55 -5.38
CA THR A 29 13.28 2.91 -6.55
C THR A 29 13.03 1.40 -6.51
N ARG A 30 12.52 0.84 -7.59
CA ARG A 30 12.28 -0.60 -7.74
C ARG A 30 12.72 -1.05 -9.14
N ASP A 31 11.75 -1.33 -10.01
CA ASP A 31 11.95 -1.76 -11.39
C ASP A 31 11.38 -0.72 -12.38
N ALA A 32 11.63 -0.92 -13.65
CA ALA A 32 11.16 0.01 -14.70
C ALA A 32 9.63 0.17 -14.75
N ALA A 33 8.88 -0.87 -14.39
CA ALA A 33 7.41 -0.79 -14.34
C ALA A 33 6.96 0.11 -13.19
N ASN A 34 7.60 0.00 -12.03
CA ASN A 34 7.34 0.89 -10.90
C ASN A 34 7.71 2.35 -11.22
N GLU A 35 8.85 2.58 -11.85
CA GLU A 35 9.24 3.93 -12.27
C GLU A 35 8.20 4.54 -13.23
N SER A 36 7.74 3.77 -14.21
CA SER A 36 6.68 4.21 -15.14
C SER A 36 5.38 4.52 -14.41
N LEU A 37 5.00 3.69 -13.43
CA LEU A 37 3.80 3.91 -12.63
C LEU A 37 3.90 5.17 -11.77
N VAL A 38 5.06 5.43 -11.17
CA VAL A 38 5.32 6.67 -10.40
C VAL A 38 5.17 7.90 -11.30
N GLN A 39 5.73 7.88 -12.51
CA GLN A 39 5.55 8.97 -13.46
C GLN A 39 4.08 9.15 -13.86
N GLN A 40 3.35 8.05 -14.01
CA GLN A 40 1.92 8.11 -14.34
C GLN A 40 1.09 8.72 -13.19
N TYR A 41 1.43 8.46 -11.92
CA TYR A 41 0.79 9.13 -10.80
C TYR A 41 1.00 10.65 -10.84
N LEU A 42 2.21 11.11 -11.12
CA LEU A 42 2.49 12.54 -11.23
C LEU A 42 1.66 13.19 -12.35
N LEU A 43 1.51 12.52 -13.50
CA LEU A 43 0.66 12.99 -14.59
C LEU A 43 -0.81 13.08 -14.19
N TRP A 44 -1.37 12.04 -13.59
CA TRP A 44 -2.78 12.03 -13.16
C TRP A 44 -3.07 13.10 -12.10
N TRP A 45 -2.16 13.32 -11.15
CA TRP A 45 -2.32 14.38 -10.17
C TRP A 45 -2.27 15.77 -10.81
N LYS A 46 -1.40 15.96 -11.80
CA LYS A 46 -1.36 17.20 -12.57
C LYS A 46 -2.64 17.42 -13.37
N GLU A 47 -3.22 16.40 -13.97
CA GLU A 47 -4.50 16.48 -14.70
C GLU A 47 -5.66 16.99 -13.84
N ILE A 48 -5.62 16.75 -12.53
CA ILE A 48 -6.61 17.27 -11.59
C ILE A 48 -6.17 18.57 -10.90
N GLY A 49 -5.08 19.16 -11.38
CA GLY A 49 -4.58 20.45 -10.90
C GLY A 49 -3.75 20.39 -9.61
N LEU A 50 -3.09 19.27 -9.29
CA LEU A 50 -2.19 19.17 -8.15
C LEU A 50 -0.72 19.26 -8.60
N ASP A 51 0.06 20.16 -7.99
CA ASP A 51 1.51 20.23 -8.16
C ASP A 51 2.18 19.21 -7.22
N VAL A 52 2.33 17.97 -7.70
CA VAL A 52 2.99 16.90 -6.97
C VAL A 52 4.38 16.67 -7.55
N GLN A 53 5.39 16.73 -6.72
CA GLN A 53 6.77 16.52 -7.11
C GLN A 53 7.39 15.38 -6.32
N LEU A 54 8.37 14.68 -6.92
CA LEU A 54 9.14 13.70 -6.16
C LEU A 54 9.98 14.43 -5.10
N TYR A 55 9.88 13.96 -3.84
CA TYR A 55 10.52 14.53 -2.65
C TYR A 55 12.00 14.90 -2.83
N THR A 56 12.78 14.08 -3.54
CA THR A 56 14.19 14.36 -3.87
C THR A 56 14.43 14.61 -5.36
N GLY A 57 13.39 14.91 -6.13
CA GLY A 57 13.44 14.99 -7.60
C GLY A 57 13.52 13.63 -8.30
N ARG A 58 13.57 12.53 -7.57
CA ARG A 58 13.65 11.15 -8.07
C ARG A 58 13.11 10.16 -7.06
N THR A 59 12.94 8.90 -7.47
CA THR A 59 12.68 7.79 -6.57
C THR A 59 13.87 7.53 -5.64
N ILE A 60 13.62 6.96 -4.46
CA ILE A 60 14.56 6.83 -3.37
C ILE A 60 14.92 5.35 -3.16
N GLU A 61 16.18 5.06 -2.92
CA GLU A 61 16.62 3.71 -2.53
C GLU A 61 15.87 3.24 -1.27
N SER A 62 15.58 1.92 -1.19
CA SER A 62 14.65 1.37 -0.20
C SER A 62 15.01 1.67 1.26
N ASN A 63 16.29 1.58 1.65
CA ASN A 63 16.68 1.82 3.03
C ASN A 63 16.52 3.29 3.40
N ASN A 64 16.96 4.19 2.54
CA ASN A 64 16.80 5.63 2.71
C ASN A 64 15.33 6.06 2.74
N PHE A 65 14.50 5.44 1.88
CA PHE A 65 13.06 5.69 1.89
C PHE A 65 12.43 5.36 3.24
N TYR A 66 12.68 4.14 3.76
CA TYR A 66 12.11 3.74 5.04
C TYR A 66 12.68 4.52 6.22
N GLU A 67 13.96 4.87 6.19
CA GLU A 67 14.57 5.74 7.20
C GLU A 67 13.84 7.08 7.28
N LYS A 68 13.60 7.73 6.15
CA LYS A 68 12.90 9.01 6.06
C LYS A 68 11.45 8.92 6.53
N VAL A 69 10.70 7.95 6.01
CA VAL A 69 9.28 7.76 6.36
C VAL A 69 9.10 7.37 7.82
N GLN A 70 10.02 6.57 8.39
CA GLN A 70 10.01 6.21 9.81
C GLN A 70 10.39 7.39 10.72
N ALA A 71 11.31 8.24 10.27
CA ALA A 71 11.72 9.43 11.00
C ALA A 71 10.68 10.55 11.00
N ASP A 72 9.56 10.37 10.27
CA ASP A 72 8.55 11.42 10.09
C ASP A 72 9.13 12.69 9.48
N ASP A 73 9.86 12.52 8.37
CA ASP A 73 10.49 13.64 7.70
C ASP A 73 9.41 14.68 7.28
N PRO A 74 9.45 15.91 7.83
CA PRO A 74 8.40 16.88 7.62
C PRO A 74 8.30 17.41 6.18
N GLU A 75 9.26 17.09 5.33
CA GLU A 75 9.23 17.45 3.91
C GLU A 75 8.51 16.41 3.06
N ILE A 76 8.02 15.30 3.64
CA ILE A 76 7.26 14.28 2.92
C ILE A 76 5.77 14.45 3.25
N ASP A 77 4.98 14.86 2.26
CA ASP A 77 3.52 14.99 2.40
C ASP A 77 2.80 13.68 2.09
N VAL A 78 3.28 12.94 1.09
CA VAL A 78 2.68 11.67 0.63
C VAL A 78 3.79 10.67 0.34
N PHE A 79 3.54 9.41 0.63
CA PHE A 79 4.47 8.33 0.25
C PHE A 79 3.76 7.12 -0.32
N SER A 80 4.45 6.35 -1.17
CA SER A 80 3.97 5.08 -1.71
C SER A 80 4.75 3.91 -1.13
N ALA A 81 4.06 3.05 -0.40
CA ALA A 81 4.62 1.84 0.18
C ALA A 81 3.73 0.62 -0.09
N GLY A 82 4.34 -0.56 -0.12
CA GLY A 82 3.63 -1.83 -0.23
C GLY A 82 3.84 -2.66 1.03
N TRP A 83 2.81 -3.43 1.39
CA TRP A 83 2.81 -4.31 2.54
C TRP A 83 2.44 -5.72 2.12
N GLY A 84 3.18 -6.69 2.62
CA GLY A 84 2.77 -8.08 2.59
C GLY A 84 1.85 -8.34 3.78
N VAL A 85 0.56 -8.43 3.51
CA VAL A 85 -0.39 -8.90 4.52
C VAL A 85 -0.39 -10.42 4.52
N GLY A 86 -0.31 -11.03 5.72
CA GLY A 86 -0.42 -12.48 5.87
C GLY A 86 -1.86 -12.96 5.75
N TYR A 87 -2.17 -14.07 6.44
CA TYR A 87 -3.54 -14.60 6.51
C TYR A 87 -4.50 -13.69 7.26
N ASP A 88 -4.01 -12.92 8.21
CA ASP A 88 -4.79 -11.96 8.97
C ASP A 88 -4.56 -10.55 8.42
N PRO A 89 -5.53 -10.00 7.66
CA PRO A 89 -5.45 -8.65 7.10
C PRO A 89 -5.76 -7.56 8.14
N ASN A 90 -5.68 -7.86 9.44
CA ASN A 90 -6.02 -6.93 10.52
C ASN A 90 -5.25 -5.60 10.37
N PRO A 91 -5.94 -4.46 10.26
CA PRO A 91 -5.32 -3.16 10.10
C PRO A 91 -4.56 -2.67 11.34
N ALA A 92 -4.69 -3.33 12.49
CA ALA A 92 -4.03 -2.93 13.73
C ALA A 92 -2.51 -2.76 13.60
N ASN A 93 -1.85 -3.61 12.79
CA ASN A 93 -0.40 -3.57 12.63
C ASN A 93 0.10 -2.37 11.82
N LEU A 94 -0.76 -1.79 10.97
CA LEU A 94 -0.42 -0.69 10.07
C LEU A 94 -1.04 0.65 10.50
N PHE A 95 -2.17 0.62 11.19
CA PHE A 95 -2.95 1.82 11.49
C PHE A 95 -3.36 1.93 12.96
N GLY A 96 -2.94 1.01 13.81
CA GLY A 96 -3.16 1.10 15.26
C GLY A 96 -2.36 2.25 15.87
N GLU A 97 -2.85 2.80 16.97
CA GLU A 97 -2.25 3.94 17.67
C GLU A 97 -0.78 3.73 18.04
N THR A 98 -0.43 2.52 18.48
CA THR A 98 0.93 2.15 18.86
C THR A 98 1.63 1.27 17.83
N ALA A 99 1.06 1.15 16.62
CA ALA A 99 1.60 0.28 15.60
C ALA A 99 2.94 0.80 15.07
N LYS A 100 3.96 -0.04 15.13
CA LYS A 100 5.31 0.27 14.66
C LYS A 100 5.36 0.70 13.20
N PHE A 101 4.41 0.21 12.39
CA PHE A 101 4.34 0.48 10.96
C PHE A 101 3.27 1.51 10.57
N ASN A 102 2.69 2.21 11.56
CA ASN A 102 1.79 3.33 11.26
C ASN A 102 2.60 4.56 10.83
N PHE A 103 3.14 4.49 9.63
CA PHE A 103 3.95 5.58 9.07
C PHE A 103 3.11 6.80 8.67
N SER A 104 1.81 6.63 8.44
CA SER A 104 0.89 7.75 8.20
C SER A 104 0.62 8.56 9.45
N ARG A 105 0.85 7.97 10.64
CA ARG A 105 0.54 8.54 11.96
C ARG A 105 -0.90 9.02 12.11
N TYR A 106 -1.74 8.66 11.15
CA TYR A 106 -3.15 8.97 11.21
C TYR A 106 -3.84 8.07 12.24
N VAL A 107 -4.31 8.66 13.32
CA VAL A 107 -5.01 7.98 14.42
C VAL A 107 -6.16 8.86 14.89
N ASN A 108 -7.32 8.26 15.07
CA ASN A 108 -8.44 8.88 15.74
C ASN A 108 -9.29 7.83 16.48
N GLU A 109 -10.21 8.29 17.30
CA GLU A 109 -11.06 7.43 18.14
C GLU A 109 -11.93 6.49 17.31
N GLU A 110 -12.52 6.94 16.20
CA GLU A 110 -13.37 6.15 15.32
C GLU A 110 -12.59 4.95 14.74
N GLY A 111 -11.44 5.22 14.11
CA GLY A 111 -10.58 4.17 13.56
C GLY A 111 -10.06 3.20 14.61
N THR A 112 -9.66 3.71 15.78
CA THR A 112 -9.23 2.88 16.92
C THR A 112 -10.34 1.94 17.38
N ASN A 113 -11.58 2.40 17.44
CA ASN A 113 -12.72 1.58 17.85
C ASN A 113 -13.05 0.49 16.82
N ILE A 114 -12.95 0.78 15.52
CA ILE A 114 -13.14 -0.23 14.47
C ILE A 114 -12.03 -1.30 14.54
N ILE A 115 -10.77 -0.90 14.72
CA ILE A 115 -9.65 -1.83 14.89
C ILE A 115 -9.85 -2.73 16.12
N LYS A 116 -10.37 -2.20 17.23
CA LYS A 116 -10.70 -2.99 18.42
C LYS A 116 -11.78 -4.04 18.14
N LYS A 117 -12.82 -3.71 17.36
CA LYS A 117 -13.83 -4.68 16.94
C LYS A 117 -13.22 -5.82 16.14
N ILE A 118 -12.40 -5.50 15.12
CA ILE A 118 -11.70 -6.49 14.29
C ILE A 118 -10.79 -7.39 15.12
N SER A 119 -10.20 -6.86 16.18
CA SER A 119 -9.29 -7.58 17.08
C SER A 119 -10.01 -8.26 18.27
N SER A 120 -11.34 -8.18 18.34
CA SER A 120 -12.12 -8.74 19.44
C SER A 120 -12.47 -10.23 19.22
N THR A 121 -12.92 -10.88 20.29
CA THR A 121 -13.43 -12.26 20.20
C THR A 121 -14.68 -12.38 19.33
N GLU A 122 -15.42 -11.30 19.13
CA GLU A 122 -16.60 -11.28 18.25
C GLU A 122 -16.22 -11.50 16.79
N ALA A 123 -14.99 -11.14 16.39
CA ALA A 123 -14.48 -11.34 15.03
C ALA A 123 -14.20 -12.82 14.69
N PHE A 124 -14.33 -13.77 15.64
CA PHE A 124 -14.34 -15.20 15.34
C PHE A 124 -15.65 -15.64 14.66
N ASP A 125 -16.74 -14.88 14.81
CA ASP A 125 -17.93 -15.05 13.98
C ASP A 125 -17.66 -14.49 12.57
N GLU A 126 -17.79 -15.33 11.55
CA GLU A 126 -17.47 -14.95 10.16
C GLU A 126 -18.32 -13.78 9.66
N ALA A 127 -19.60 -13.74 10.00
CA ALA A 127 -20.50 -12.68 9.55
C ALA A 127 -20.13 -11.33 10.19
N LYS A 128 -19.82 -11.32 11.49
CA LYS A 128 -19.35 -10.14 12.20
C LYS A 128 -17.99 -9.68 11.70
N ASN A 129 -17.09 -10.63 11.43
CA ASN A 129 -15.78 -10.31 10.87
C ASN A 129 -15.91 -9.56 9.55
N VAL A 130 -16.72 -10.07 8.62
CA VAL A 130 -17.00 -9.40 7.34
C VAL A 130 -17.63 -8.01 7.53
N GLU A 131 -18.53 -7.85 8.51
CA GLU A 131 -19.14 -6.56 8.84
C GLU A 131 -18.09 -5.55 9.34
N PHE A 132 -17.22 -5.94 10.25
CA PHE A 132 -16.16 -5.07 10.80
C PHE A 132 -15.15 -4.65 9.73
N TYR A 133 -14.79 -5.53 8.80
CA TYR A 133 -13.92 -5.15 7.68
C TYR A 133 -14.62 -4.23 6.68
N LYS A 134 -15.92 -4.37 6.45
CA LYS A 134 -16.68 -3.41 5.64
C LYS A 134 -16.73 -2.03 6.31
N GLU A 135 -16.93 -1.98 7.62
CA GLU A 135 -16.89 -0.74 8.39
C GLU A 135 -15.51 -0.06 8.26
N TRP A 136 -14.42 -0.83 8.40
CA TRP A 136 -13.06 -0.34 8.19
C TRP A 136 -12.83 0.23 6.79
N GLN A 137 -13.28 -0.47 5.75
CA GLN A 137 -13.11 -0.01 4.37
C GLN A 137 -13.92 1.26 4.10
N ALA A 138 -15.14 1.36 4.63
CA ALA A 138 -15.96 2.55 4.52
C ALA A 138 -15.31 3.74 5.24
N TYR A 139 -14.81 3.53 6.45
CA TYR A 139 -14.06 4.51 7.23
C TYR A 139 -12.80 4.99 6.48
N ALA A 140 -11.97 4.08 5.99
CA ALA A 140 -10.75 4.42 5.27
C ALA A 140 -11.03 5.23 3.99
N LYS A 141 -12.11 4.89 3.29
CA LYS A 141 -12.59 5.63 2.11
C LYS A 141 -13.08 7.03 2.48
N ASP A 142 -13.85 7.18 3.55
CA ASP A 142 -14.40 8.47 4.01
C ASP A 142 -13.29 9.41 4.47
N LYS A 143 -12.37 8.92 5.29
CA LYS A 143 -11.26 9.73 5.82
C LYS A 143 -10.12 9.97 4.83
N ALA A 144 -10.04 9.15 3.77
CA ALA A 144 -9.06 9.27 2.68
C ALA A 144 -7.59 9.41 3.12
N PHE A 145 -7.22 8.83 4.28
CA PHE A 145 -5.84 8.85 4.79
C PHE A 145 -4.92 7.87 4.06
N LEU A 146 -5.48 7.01 3.24
CA LEU A 146 -4.76 6.09 2.36
C LEU A 146 -5.49 5.94 1.02
N ILE A 147 -4.73 5.69 -0.03
CA ILE A 147 -5.24 5.42 -1.38
C ILE A 147 -4.80 4.01 -1.76
N PRO A 148 -5.70 3.00 -1.77
CA PRO A 148 -5.38 1.69 -2.29
C PRO A 148 -5.04 1.78 -3.79
N THR A 149 -3.90 1.24 -4.20
CA THR A 149 -3.45 1.32 -5.59
C THR A 149 -3.54 -0.02 -6.30
N LEU A 150 -2.61 -0.93 -6.02
CA LEU A 150 -2.47 -2.20 -6.73
C LEU A 150 -2.34 -3.36 -5.73
N VAL A 151 -2.94 -4.48 -6.09
CA VAL A 151 -2.63 -5.79 -5.50
C VAL A 151 -1.81 -6.55 -6.54
N GLY A 152 -0.58 -6.93 -6.16
CA GLY A 152 0.30 -7.69 -7.06
C GLY A 152 -0.05 -9.17 -7.05
N ASP A 153 -0.17 -9.75 -8.23
CA ASP A 153 -0.22 -11.20 -8.39
C ASP A 153 1.18 -11.81 -8.34
N SER A 154 1.32 -12.93 -7.67
CA SER A 154 2.55 -13.72 -7.71
C SER A 154 2.49 -14.68 -8.91
N VAL A 155 3.45 -14.56 -9.82
CA VAL A 155 3.59 -15.46 -10.95
C VAL A 155 4.76 -16.41 -10.70
N THR A 156 4.48 -17.70 -10.69
CA THR A 156 5.51 -18.73 -10.52
C THR A 156 5.63 -19.54 -11.80
N ALA A 157 6.80 -19.53 -12.43
CA ALA A 157 7.11 -20.38 -13.55
C ALA A 157 7.66 -21.72 -13.04
N VAL A 158 7.00 -22.83 -13.38
CA VAL A 158 7.41 -24.17 -12.98
C VAL A 158 7.78 -24.97 -14.22
N ASN A 159 8.99 -25.57 -14.25
CA ASN A 159 9.41 -26.42 -15.34
C ASN A 159 8.61 -27.72 -15.32
N LYS A 160 8.26 -28.27 -16.50
CA LYS A 160 7.44 -29.49 -16.65
C LYS A 160 8.04 -30.71 -15.98
N ARG A 161 9.34 -30.77 -15.71
CA ARG A 161 10.00 -31.85 -14.97
C ARG A 161 9.67 -31.85 -13.47
N VAL A 162 9.14 -30.78 -12.93
CA VAL A 162 8.71 -30.70 -11.53
C VAL A 162 7.25 -31.12 -11.43
N LYS A 163 7.00 -32.22 -10.73
CA LYS A 163 5.65 -32.72 -10.45
C LYS A 163 5.21 -32.32 -9.04
N TYR A 164 3.90 -32.34 -8.84
CA TYR A 164 3.25 -32.07 -7.57
C TYR A 164 3.43 -30.63 -7.04
N TYR A 165 3.85 -29.70 -7.92
CA TYR A 165 3.83 -28.29 -7.59
C TYR A 165 2.40 -27.76 -7.75
N ASP A 166 1.74 -27.55 -6.61
CA ASP A 166 0.37 -27.03 -6.57
C ASP A 166 0.36 -25.61 -5.98
N THR A 167 0.08 -24.63 -6.82
CA THR A 167 0.00 -23.22 -6.40
C THR A 167 -1.22 -22.93 -5.53
N SER A 168 -2.28 -23.74 -5.60
CA SER A 168 -3.49 -23.56 -4.79
C SER A 168 -3.25 -23.83 -3.31
N ILE A 169 -2.28 -24.68 -3.02
CA ILE A 169 -1.90 -25.03 -1.64
C ILE A 169 -0.78 -24.11 -1.12
N ALA A 170 0.02 -23.48 -2.01
CA ALA A 170 1.02 -22.50 -1.62
C ALA A 170 0.41 -21.26 -0.89
N THR A 171 -0.87 -21.00 -1.11
CA THR A 171 -1.61 -19.94 -0.40
C THR A 171 -2.03 -20.32 1.03
N LYS A 172 -2.08 -21.63 1.36
CA LYS A 172 -2.50 -22.12 2.67
C LYS A 172 -1.35 -22.56 3.56
N ASP A 173 -0.34 -23.19 2.98
CA ASP A 173 0.86 -23.63 3.70
C ASP A 173 2.04 -23.90 2.72
N SER A 174 2.73 -22.82 2.35
CA SER A 174 3.80 -22.88 1.35
C SER A 174 5.00 -23.76 1.76
N LYS A 175 5.11 -24.15 3.02
CA LYS A 175 6.20 -25.00 3.53
C LYS A 175 5.86 -26.48 3.52
N ALA A 176 4.58 -26.83 3.53
CA ALA A 176 4.14 -28.22 3.69
C ALA A 176 4.39 -29.10 2.46
N GLN A 177 4.71 -28.52 1.31
CA GLN A 177 4.72 -29.24 0.03
C GLN A 177 6.09 -29.50 -0.58
N LEU A 178 7.14 -28.86 -0.10
CA LEU A 178 8.48 -29.07 -0.67
C LEU A 178 8.90 -30.57 -0.64
N TYR A 179 8.46 -31.31 0.38
CA TYR A 179 8.74 -32.74 0.50
C TYR A 179 7.97 -33.63 -0.50
N GLN A 180 6.91 -33.10 -1.14
CA GLN A 180 6.12 -33.80 -2.14
C GLN A 180 6.63 -33.58 -3.57
N LEU A 181 7.51 -32.59 -3.76
CA LEU A 181 8.02 -32.29 -5.09
C LEU A 181 8.89 -33.42 -5.63
N GLU A 182 8.64 -33.82 -6.86
CA GLU A 182 9.44 -34.78 -7.61
C GLU A 182 10.07 -34.09 -8.82
N VAL A 183 11.37 -34.30 -9.01
CA VAL A 183 12.08 -33.90 -10.22
C VAL A 183 12.31 -35.10 -11.08
N THR A 184 11.64 -35.17 -12.22
CA THR A 184 11.60 -36.36 -13.09
C THR A 184 12.76 -36.49 -14.07
N SER A 185 13.62 -35.44 -14.17
CA SER A 185 14.76 -35.42 -15.09
C SER A 185 15.82 -34.45 -14.58
N ASP A 186 17.10 -34.80 -14.75
CA ASP A 186 18.24 -33.94 -14.40
C ASP A 186 18.35 -32.71 -15.33
N THR A 187 17.81 -32.83 -16.54
CA THR A 187 17.81 -31.73 -17.51
C THR A 187 16.44 -31.08 -17.61
N PRO A 188 16.38 -29.74 -17.75
CA PRO A 188 15.11 -29.02 -17.96
C PRO A 188 14.40 -29.51 -19.22
N ALA A 189 13.09 -29.74 -19.13
CA ALA A 189 12.26 -29.97 -20.32
C ALA A 189 12.24 -28.71 -21.19
N LYS A 190 12.46 -28.87 -22.50
CA LYS A 190 12.34 -27.78 -23.48
C LYS A 190 10.88 -27.44 -23.75
#